data_10df8e8de61e06eb1e125d153ed36956
#
_entry.id   10df8e8de61e06eb1e125d153ed36956
#
_cell.length_a   1.000
_cell.length_b   1.000
_cell.length_c   1.000
_cell.angle_alpha   90.00
_cell.angle_beta   90.00
_cell.angle_gamma   90.00
#
_symmetry.space_group_name_H-M   'P 1'
#
loop_
_entity.id
_entity.type
_entity.pdbx_description
1 polymer ?
#
loop_
_entity_poly.entity_id
_entity_poly.type
_entity_poly.pdbx_seq_one_letter_code
_entity_poly.pdbx_strand_id
1 'polypeptide(L)'
;MTENTKTCLFVGLAAAALAIAMLTQPQGIDQLPDDGDSGNVFFPDFEDPLAANKLQIVEFDEDKGQAENFEVASSSAGWFIPSHENYPADADNQLEDVASMLIGVTKLGMESEDKGSHKEYGVMNPENAKPGSSGVGKLVRLAKDSDTLAELIIGKSFNAPAGIDSTRTLYYAREPGKDRVYSVDLRNVDDISTKFVDWVEKDFLDLDKWDVMQVHFDNYDFDETQRELSKAKRQIGKYTLAYADGNWTSSDLNMAEGESLDKDTLDALRDALDDLEIIDVERKPEYLVESLSKGNEFHDVKNMPQLQAIAQSLAGKGFYVGQRPMPGGQVALEVVSNKGEIHVGMKDGVEYALRFGEVYLGQETDENATGASRYLYAVARMNQSLLEAPVLEPVPAPIPPQKVPPSPDGNATAPTPAPDANATAAYEIKRKERATEIARAKAGNAGKQKAYNDKLNKARKRVGELNARLAPWYYVISNEVYKKIHLDRKDFVKTSEPIKPTSNNAPR
;
A
#
# COMPACT_ATOMS: atom_id res chain seq x y z
N MET A 1 -72.08 -5.59 3.82
CA MET A 1 -71.44 -6.47 4.80
C MET A 1 -71.38 -5.72 6.11
N THR A 2 -71.95 -6.30 7.18
CA THR A 2 -71.92 -5.70 8.52
C THR A 2 -70.48 -5.76 9.07
N GLU A 3 -70.13 -4.85 9.99
CA GLU A 3 -68.79 -4.84 10.61
C GLU A 3 -68.40 -6.18 11.24
N ASN A 4 -69.38 -6.86 11.87
CA ASN A 4 -69.15 -8.17 12.43
C ASN A 4 -68.79 -9.25 11.38
N THR A 5 -69.31 -9.11 10.14
CA THR A 5 -68.96 -10.07 9.06
C THR A 5 -67.54 -9.84 8.55
N LYS A 6 -67.06 -8.58 8.55
CA LYS A 6 -65.66 -8.24 8.18
C LYS A 6 -64.70 -8.76 9.25
N THR A 7 -65.03 -8.56 10.52
CA THR A 7 -64.20 -9.06 11.65
C THR A 7 -64.07 -10.57 11.63
N CYS A 8 -65.18 -11.31 11.42
CA CYS A 8 -65.15 -12.78 11.30
C CYS A 8 -64.29 -13.23 10.09
N LEU A 9 -64.34 -12.51 8.98
CA LEU A 9 -63.56 -12.82 7.79
C LEU A 9 -62.03 -12.64 8.09
N PHE A 10 -61.64 -11.54 8.76
CA PHE A 10 -60.24 -11.31 9.16
C PHE A 10 -59.74 -12.31 10.19
N VAL A 11 -60.53 -12.67 11.18
CA VAL A 11 -60.18 -13.69 12.15
C VAL A 11 -60.04 -15.08 11.48
N GLY A 12 -60.94 -15.40 10.53
CA GLY A 12 -60.84 -16.63 9.74
C GLY A 12 -59.57 -16.67 8.85
N LEU A 13 -59.23 -15.58 8.21
CA LEU A 13 -57.98 -15.47 7.43
C LEU A 13 -56.74 -15.56 8.31
N ALA A 14 -56.72 -14.91 9.47
CA ALA A 14 -55.60 -15.00 10.41
C ALA A 14 -55.43 -16.41 10.97
N ALA A 15 -56.53 -17.09 11.29
CA ALA A 15 -56.48 -18.49 11.74
C ALA A 15 -56.01 -19.46 10.63
N ALA A 16 -56.44 -19.23 9.38
CA ALA A 16 -55.97 -19.99 8.23
C ALA A 16 -54.46 -19.74 7.94
N ALA A 17 -53.98 -18.49 8.04
CA ALA A 17 -52.56 -18.17 7.91
C ALA A 17 -51.71 -18.81 9.01
N LEU A 18 -52.21 -18.84 10.24
CA LEU A 18 -51.55 -19.50 11.38
C LEU A 18 -51.49 -21.03 11.20
N ALA A 19 -52.57 -21.64 10.70
CA ALA A 19 -52.62 -23.05 10.38
C ALA A 19 -51.68 -23.42 9.22
N ILE A 20 -51.60 -22.58 8.18
CA ILE A 20 -50.63 -22.74 7.08
C ILE A 20 -49.22 -22.60 7.61
N ALA A 21 -48.92 -21.60 8.46
CA ALA A 21 -47.61 -21.40 9.06
C ALA A 21 -47.19 -22.60 9.93
N MET A 22 -48.11 -23.20 10.67
CA MET A 22 -47.85 -24.44 11.45
C MET A 22 -47.65 -25.67 10.56
N LEU A 23 -48.34 -25.75 9.41
CA LEU A 23 -48.22 -26.88 8.48
C LEU A 23 -47.02 -26.72 7.53
N THR A 24 -46.52 -25.50 7.36
CA THR A 24 -45.33 -25.20 6.56
C THR A 24 -44.10 -24.91 7.42
N GLN A 25 -44.18 -25.17 8.74
CA GLN A 25 -42.92 -25.20 9.51
C GLN A 25 -42.03 -26.24 8.85
N PRO A 26 -40.78 -25.85 8.47
CA PRO A 26 -39.81 -26.80 7.96
C PRO A 26 -39.76 -27.93 9.01
N GLN A 27 -40.06 -29.15 8.58
CA GLN A 27 -39.85 -30.34 9.43
C GLN A 27 -38.37 -30.25 9.82
N GLY A 28 -38.15 -30.18 11.12
CA GLY A 28 -36.80 -30.23 11.65
C GLY A 28 -36.09 -31.40 10.98
N ILE A 29 -34.84 -31.21 10.59
CA ILE A 29 -33.93 -32.24 10.10
C ILE A 29 -34.27 -33.51 10.87
N ASP A 30 -34.50 -34.64 10.15
CA ASP A 30 -34.62 -35.97 10.79
C ASP A 30 -33.51 -36.05 11.82
N GLN A 31 -33.91 -36.10 13.09
CA GLN A 31 -33.00 -36.02 14.21
C GLN A 31 -31.92 -37.07 14.00
N LEU A 32 -30.71 -36.63 13.62
CA LEU A 32 -29.51 -37.41 13.90
C LEU A 32 -29.65 -37.91 15.35
N PRO A 33 -29.23 -39.14 15.69
CA PRO A 33 -29.32 -39.65 17.03
C PRO A 33 -28.94 -38.55 18.02
N ASP A 34 -29.84 -38.28 19.00
CA ASP A 34 -29.59 -37.27 20.03
C ASP A 34 -28.31 -37.68 20.78
N ASP A 35 -27.19 -37.08 20.36
CA ASP A 35 -25.87 -37.30 20.93
C ASP A 35 -25.68 -36.51 22.23
N GLY A 36 -26.71 -35.73 22.63
CA GLY A 36 -26.68 -34.85 23.79
C GLY A 36 -25.76 -33.62 23.62
N ASP A 37 -25.17 -33.42 22.42
CA ASP A 37 -24.18 -32.39 22.15
C ASP A 37 -24.59 -31.52 20.96
N SER A 38 -25.46 -32.02 20.08
CA SER A 38 -26.06 -31.26 18.99
C SER A 38 -26.89 -30.09 19.51
N GLY A 39 -26.70 -28.91 18.88
CA GLY A 39 -27.30 -27.65 19.30
C GLY A 39 -26.46 -26.86 20.30
N ASN A 40 -25.45 -27.46 20.91
CA ASN A 40 -24.51 -26.75 21.77
C ASN A 40 -23.48 -25.92 20.95
N VAL A 41 -23.01 -24.83 21.52
CA VAL A 41 -21.89 -24.08 20.95
C VAL A 41 -20.57 -24.78 21.26
N PHE A 42 -19.58 -24.61 20.37
CA PHE A 42 -18.24 -25.16 20.57
C PHE A 42 -17.49 -24.47 21.72
N PHE A 43 -17.58 -23.15 21.79
CA PHE A 43 -16.80 -22.30 22.71
C PHE A 43 -17.72 -21.42 23.55
N PRO A 44 -18.40 -21.96 24.58
CA PRO A 44 -19.39 -21.21 25.36
C PRO A 44 -18.76 -20.06 26.18
N ASP A 45 -17.49 -20.17 26.53
CA ASP A 45 -16.76 -19.15 27.32
C ASP A 45 -16.13 -18.04 26.45
N PHE A 46 -16.21 -18.16 25.13
CA PHE A 46 -15.67 -17.16 24.18
C PHE A 46 -16.84 -16.34 23.60
N GLU A 47 -17.14 -15.19 24.23
CA GLU A 47 -18.23 -14.29 23.85
C GLU A 47 -17.75 -12.95 23.28
N ASP A 48 -16.53 -12.51 23.61
CA ASP A 48 -15.97 -11.21 23.22
C ASP A 48 -14.87 -11.39 22.15
N PRO A 49 -15.12 -10.97 20.89
CA PRO A 49 -14.13 -11.08 19.83
C PRO A 49 -12.83 -10.29 20.12
N LEU A 50 -12.91 -9.21 20.92
CA LEU A 50 -11.76 -8.40 21.29
C LEU A 50 -10.93 -9.01 22.43
N ALA A 51 -11.36 -10.12 23.01
CA ALA A 51 -10.58 -10.81 24.03
C ALA A 51 -9.32 -11.48 23.48
N ALA A 52 -9.31 -11.86 22.20
CA ALA A 52 -8.16 -12.47 21.55
C ALA A 52 -7.10 -11.41 21.19
N ASN A 53 -5.84 -11.72 21.48
CA ASN A 53 -4.70 -10.91 21.07
C ASN A 53 -3.73 -11.70 20.17
N LYS A 54 -4.14 -12.92 19.76
CA LYS A 54 -3.36 -13.81 18.91
C LYS A 54 -4.30 -14.68 18.07
N LEU A 55 -3.99 -14.75 16.78
CA LEU A 55 -4.59 -15.68 15.84
C LEU A 55 -3.49 -16.55 15.24
N GLN A 56 -3.72 -17.86 15.24
CA GLN A 56 -2.85 -18.82 14.56
C GLN A 56 -3.69 -19.60 13.55
N ILE A 57 -3.17 -19.74 12.35
CA ILE A 57 -3.74 -20.55 11.27
C ILE A 57 -2.68 -21.56 10.85
N VAL A 58 -3.06 -22.85 10.79
CA VAL A 58 -2.19 -23.90 10.28
C VAL A 58 -2.90 -24.61 9.15
N GLU A 59 -2.30 -24.59 7.98
CA GLU A 59 -2.78 -25.26 6.78
C GLU A 59 -1.75 -26.25 6.29
N PHE A 60 -2.17 -27.36 5.71
CA PHE A 60 -1.25 -28.36 5.19
C PHE A 60 -1.26 -28.31 3.67
N ASP A 61 -0.15 -27.95 3.08
CA ASP A 61 0.08 -28.02 1.64
C ASP A 61 0.34 -29.49 1.26
N GLU A 62 -0.63 -30.13 0.62
CA GLU A 62 -0.51 -31.54 0.22
C GLU A 62 0.54 -31.74 -0.87
N ASP A 63 0.78 -30.75 -1.74
CA ASP A 63 1.74 -30.83 -2.82
C ASP A 63 3.20 -30.70 -2.33
N LYS A 64 3.43 -29.75 -1.42
CA LYS A 64 4.75 -29.59 -0.75
C LYS A 64 4.95 -30.60 0.37
N GLY A 65 3.87 -31.19 0.89
CA GLY A 65 3.90 -32.15 2.00
C GLY A 65 4.32 -31.54 3.32
N GLN A 66 4.04 -30.27 3.57
CA GLN A 66 4.42 -29.54 4.77
C GLN A 66 3.26 -28.70 5.33
N ALA A 67 3.28 -28.47 6.64
CA ALA A 67 2.34 -27.58 7.30
C ALA A 67 2.87 -26.12 7.21
N GLU A 68 2.02 -25.22 6.75
CA GLU A 68 2.24 -23.80 6.79
C GLU A 68 1.58 -23.25 8.06
N ASN A 69 2.38 -22.61 8.90
CA ASN A 69 1.92 -22.00 10.15
C ASN A 69 2.03 -20.49 10.04
N PHE A 70 0.89 -19.83 10.11
CA PHE A 70 0.81 -18.38 10.08
C PHE A 70 0.26 -17.85 11.40
N GLU A 71 0.85 -16.81 11.93
CA GLU A 71 0.46 -16.21 13.19
C GLU A 71 0.41 -14.68 13.08
N VAL A 72 -0.66 -14.11 13.64
CA VAL A 72 -0.79 -12.67 13.87
C VAL A 72 -0.96 -12.44 15.36
N ALA A 73 -0.19 -11.52 15.93
CA ALA A 73 -0.23 -11.19 17.34
C ALA A 73 -0.34 -9.69 17.56
N SER A 74 -0.91 -9.26 18.67
CA SER A 74 -1.03 -7.85 18.99
C SER A 74 -0.08 -7.41 20.11
N SER A 75 0.34 -6.15 20.05
CA SER A 75 1.10 -5.48 21.07
C SER A 75 0.53 -4.08 21.33
N SER A 76 1.14 -3.31 22.23
CA SER A 76 0.79 -1.90 22.42
C SER A 76 1.02 -1.02 21.18
N ALA A 77 1.75 -1.51 20.17
CA ALA A 77 2.04 -0.83 18.91
C ALA A 77 1.09 -1.22 17.77
N GLY A 78 0.17 -2.17 18.00
CA GLY A 78 -0.75 -2.71 17.01
C GLY A 78 -0.48 -4.18 16.69
N TRP A 79 -1.11 -4.68 15.63
CA TRP A 79 -0.95 -6.04 15.14
C TRP A 79 0.35 -6.22 14.37
N PHE A 80 0.95 -7.41 14.45
CA PHE A 80 2.18 -7.75 13.75
C PHE A 80 2.24 -9.25 13.41
N ILE A 81 3.09 -9.61 12.46
CA ILE A 81 3.29 -10.96 11.96
C ILE A 81 4.66 -11.47 12.47
N PRO A 82 4.69 -12.34 13.50
CA PRO A 82 5.94 -12.80 14.11
C PRO A 82 6.89 -13.52 13.14
N SER A 83 6.34 -14.33 12.22
CA SER A 83 7.12 -15.06 11.22
C SER A 83 7.85 -14.17 10.22
N HIS A 84 7.40 -12.92 10.07
CA HIS A 84 7.98 -11.90 9.17
C HIS A 84 8.64 -10.78 9.98
N GLU A 85 9.42 -11.17 10.99
CA GLU A 85 10.22 -10.27 11.85
C GLU A 85 9.41 -9.14 12.51
N ASN A 86 8.15 -9.44 12.88
CA ASN A 86 7.17 -8.53 13.45
C ASN A 86 6.78 -7.39 12.49
N TYR A 87 6.57 -7.71 11.20
CA TYR A 87 6.01 -6.76 10.25
C TYR A 87 4.62 -6.31 10.72
N PRO A 88 4.29 -5.01 10.63
CA PRO A 88 2.95 -4.52 10.98
C PRO A 88 1.87 -5.21 10.14
N ALA A 89 0.86 -5.76 10.81
CA ALA A 89 -0.29 -6.39 10.16
C ALA A 89 -1.47 -5.41 10.11
N ASP A 90 -2.21 -5.43 9.01
CA ASP A 90 -3.55 -4.85 8.90
C ASP A 90 -4.57 -5.97 9.15
N ALA A 91 -4.73 -6.33 10.41
CA ALA A 91 -5.47 -7.53 10.82
C ALA A 91 -6.77 -7.24 11.59
N ASP A 92 -7.10 -5.98 11.84
CA ASP A 92 -8.23 -5.62 12.69
C ASP A 92 -9.55 -6.24 12.17
N ASN A 93 -9.85 -6.06 10.89
CA ASN A 93 -11.08 -6.58 10.28
C ASN A 93 -11.06 -8.11 10.16
N GLN A 94 -9.97 -8.70 9.68
CA GLN A 94 -9.87 -10.16 9.52
C GLN A 94 -9.92 -10.88 10.85
N LEU A 95 -9.31 -10.33 11.90
CA LEU A 95 -9.38 -10.92 13.22
C LEU A 95 -10.81 -10.87 13.79
N GLU A 96 -11.50 -9.74 13.62
CA GLU A 96 -12.89 -9.60 14.03
C GLU A 96 -13.78 -10.60 13.29
N ASP A 97 -13.56 -10.79 11.99
CA ASP A 97 -14.29 -11.74 11.16
C ASP A 97 -14.05 -13.19 11.62
N VAL A 98 -12.79 -13.58 11.84
CA VAL A 98 -12.44 -14.92 12.34
C VAL A 98 -12.97 -15.14 13.75
N ALA A 99 -12.86 -14.17 14.64
CA ALA A 99 -13.38 -14.28 16.00
C ALA A 99 -14.92 -14.40 15.99
N SER A 100 -15.59 -13.57 15.20
CA SER A 100 -17.05 -13.60 15.04
C SER A 100 -17.55 -14.90 14.41
N MET A 101 -16.77 -15.52 13.52
CA MET A 101 -17.07 -16.81 12.93
C MET A 101 -17.04 -17.93 13.99
N LEU A 102 -16.08 -17.89 14.93
CA LEU A 102 -15.93 -18.92 15.97
C LEU A 102 -16.87 -18.68 17.17
N ILE A 103 -17.24 -17.42 17.44
CA ILE A 103 -18.21 -17.10 18.50
C ILE A 103 -19.58 -17.67 18.14
N GLY A 104 -20.14 -18.46 19.04
CA GLY A 104 -21.48 -19.03 18.88
C GLY A 104 -21.58 -20.09 17.78
N VAL A 105 -20.45 -20.57 17.22
CA VAL A 105 -20.50 -21.68 16.27
C VAL A 105 -21.14 -22.90 16.94
N THR A 106 -22.22 -23.42 16.32
CA THR A 106 -23.08 -24.44 16.88
C THR A 106 -22.80 -25.77 16.20
N LYS A 107 -22.76 -26.83 16.97
CA LYS A 107 -22.73 -28.22 16.52
C LYS A 107 -24.08 -28.57 15.91
N LEU A 108 -24.20 -28.58 14.59
CA LEU A 108 -25.48 -28.85 13.92
C LEU A 108 -25.87 -30.34 14.04
N GLY A 109 -24.89 -31.23 13.94
CA GLY A 109 -25.05 -32.65 14.07
C GLY A 109 -23.72 -33.37 14.21
N MET A 110 -23.68 -34.48 14.91
CA MET A 110 -22.51 -35.34 15.00
C MET A 110 -22.46 -36.25 13.78
N GLU A 111 -21.35 -36.15 13.04
CA GLU A 111 -21.12 -36.94 11.83
C GLU A 111 -20.37 -38.24 12.10
N SER A 112 -19.46 -38.24 13.07
CA SER A 112 -18.68 -39.41 13.47
C SER A 112 -18.06 -39.26 14.86
N GLU A 113 -17.89 -40.39 15.56
CA GLU A 113 -17.06 -40.53 16.76
C GLU A 113 -15.78 -41.33 16.50
N ASP A 114 -15.61 -41.83 15.28
CA ASP A 114 -14.48 -42.67 14.93
C ASP A 114 -13.30 -41.86 14.42
N LYS A 115 -12.18 -41.95 15.10
CA LYS A 115 -10.91 -41.33 14.70
C LYS A 115 -10.46 -41.75 13.28
N GLY A 116 -10.85 -42.98 12.86
CA GLY A 116 -10.52 -43.48 11.51
C GLY A 116 -11.17 -42.67 10.38
N SER A 117 -12.31 -42.01 10.67
CA SER A 117 -13.07 -41.22 9.71
C SER A 117 -12.56 -39.80 9.52
N HIS A 118 -11.61 -39.31 10.35
CA HIS A 118 -11.10 -37.92 10.26
C HIS A 118 -10.58 -37.57 8.88
N LYS A 119 -9.92 -38.51 8.20
CA LYS A 119 -9.45 -38.35 6.83
C LYS A 119 -10.56 -38.14 5.80
N GLU A 120 -11.66 -38.83 5.97
CA GLU A 120 -12.83 -38.77 5.07
C GLU A 120 -13.47 -37.38 5.14
N TYR A 121 -13.67 -36.87 6.36
CA TYR A 121 -14.24 -35.54 6.62
C TYR A 121 -13.24 -34.40 6.43
N GLY A 122 -11.97 -34.70 6.20
CA GLY A 122 -10.93 -33.71 5.99
C GLY A 122 -10.55 -32.96 7.29
N VAL A 123 -10.67 -33.59 8.45
CA VAL A 123 -10.44 -32.97 9.77
C VAL A 123 -9.19 -33.54 10.49
N MET A 124 -8.26 -34.13 9.75
CA MET A 124 -6.98 -34.50 10.33
C MET A 124 -6.22 -33.23 10.78
N ASN A 125 -5.55 -33.31 11.95
CA ASN A 125 -4.83 -32.16 12.48
C ASN A 125 -3.60 -31.84 11.62
N PRO A 126 -3.49 -30.63 11.05
CA PRO A 126 -2.37 -30.23 10.20
C PRO A 126 -1.01 -30.22 10.94
N GLU A 127 -0.99 -29.93 12.24
CA GLU A 127 0.24 -29.95 13.04
C GLU A 127 0.89 -31.33 13.11
N ASN A 128 0.10 -32.41 12.92
CA ASN A 128 0.58 -33.78 12.94
C ASN A 128 0.72 -34.42 11.55
N ALA A 129 0.41 -33.67 10.50
CA ALA A 129 0.48 -34.14 9.13
C ALA A 129 1.94 -34.36 8.69
N LYS A 130 2.14 -35.30 7.77
CA LYS A 130 3.46 -35.69 7.22
C LYS A 130 3.37 -35.69 5.70
N PRO A 131 4.50 -35.60 4.99
CA PRO A 131 4.50 -35.75 3.55
C PRO A 131 3.69 -36.98 3.10
N GLY A 132 2.75 -36.77 2.18
CA GLY A 132 1.79 -37.77 1.73
C GLY A 132 0.54 -37.94 2.58
N SER A 133 0.33 -37.15 3.66
CA SER A 133 -0.95 -37.04 4.36
C SER A 133 -2.00 -36.43 3.42
N SER A 134 -3.25 -36.86 3.57
CA SER A 134 -4.41 -36.31 2.83
C SER A 134 -5.63 -36.27 3.73
N GLY A 135 -6.59 -35.39 3.39
CA GLY A 135 -7.75 -35.16 4.24
C GLY A 135 -7.37 -34.41 5.53
N VAL A 136 -6.40 -33.53 5.42
CA VAL A 136 -5.94 -32.65 6.49
C VAL A 136 -6.84 -31.41 6.49
N GLY A 137 -7.24 -30.94 7.68
CA GLY A 137 -8.05 -29.75 7.83
C GLY A 137 -7.20 -28.50 8.07
N LYS A 138 -7.88 -27.35 8.04
CA LYS A 138 -7.31 -26.06 8.41
C LYS A 138 -7.55 -25.84 9.91
N LEU A 139 -6.48 -25.67 10.69
CA LEU A 139 -6.58 -25.35 12.11
C LEU A 139 -6.61 -23.83 12.29
N VAL A 140 -7.60 -23.36 13.03
CA VAL A 140 -7.73 -21.96 13.44
C VAL A 140 -7.76 -21.91 14.96
N ARG A 141 -6.86 -21.12 15.55
CA ARG A 141 -6.71 -20.95 16.99
C ARG A 141 -6.70 -19.48 17.36
N LEU A 142 -7.61 -19.08 18.23
CA LEU A 142 -7.62 -17.77 18.87
C LEU A 142 -7.16 -17.90 20.31
N ALA A 143 -6.26 -17.03 20.72
CA ALA A 143 -5.69 -17.06 22.06
C ALA A 143 -5.59 -15.67 22.67
N LYS A 144 -5.53 -15.62 23.98
CA LYS A 144 -5.13 -14.46 24.77
C LYS A 144 -3.84 -14.81 25.50
N ASP A 145 -2.75 -14.22 25.08
CA ASP A 145 -1.41 -14.55 25.56
C ASP A 145 -1.09 -16.05 25.38
N SER A 146 -1.12 -16.84 26.44
CA SER A 146 -0.92 -18.29 26.42
C SER A 146 -2.21 -19.10 26.47
N ASP A 147 -3.34 -18.45 26.73
CA ASP A 147 -4.62 -19.13 26.98
C ASP A 147 -5.42 -19.23 25.67
N THR A 148 -5.69 -20.46 25.23
CA THR A 148 -6.52 -20.72 24.05
C THR A 148 -7.99 -20.40 24.38
N LEU A 149 -8.59 -19.48 23.62
CA LEU A 149 -10.00 -19.10 23.75
C LEU A 149 -10.91 -19.95 22.87
N ALA A 150 -10.50 -20.21 21.65
CA ALA A 150 -11.19 -21.05 20.68
C ALA A 150 -10.20 -21.74 19.77
N GLU A 151 -10.44 -23.02 19.44
CA GLU A 151 -9.57 -23.79 18.57
C GLU A 151 -10.38 -24.83 17.79
N LEU A 152 -10.35 -24.74 16.46
CA LEU A 152 -11.17 -25.57 15.58
C LEU A 152 -10.37 -26.05 14.37
N ILE A 153 -10.49 -27.32 14.03
CA ILE A 153 -10.06 -27.87 12.75
C ILE A 153 -11.26 -27.84 11.81
N ILE A 154 -11.16 -27.09 10.73
CA ILE A 154 -12.17 -26.95 9.70
C ILE A 154 -11.78 -27.89 8.55
N GLY A 155 -12.69 -28.78 8.20
CA GLY A 155 -12.54 -29.81 7.19
C GLY A 155 -13.19 -29.46 5.86
N LYS A 156 -13.61 -30.49 5.14
CA LYS A 156 -14.27 -30.36 3.85
C LYS A 156 -15.63 -29.67 3.96
N SER A 157 -15.95 -28.89 2.94
CA SER A 157 -17.26 -28.30 2.76
C SER A 157 -18.22 -29.27 2.07
N PHE A 158 -19.52 -29.12 2.34
CA PHE A 158 -20.58 -29.84 1.66
C PHE A 158 -21.86 -28.99 1.59
N ASN A 159 -22.75 -29.31 0.66
CA ASN A 159 -24.03 -28.61 0.53
C ASN A 159 -24.99 -29.08 1.60
N ALA A 160 -25.76 -28.16 2.18
CA ALA A 160 -26.79 -28.50 3.14
C ALA A 160 -27.79 -29.53 2.54
N PRO A 161 -28.28 -30.52 3.35
CA PRO A 161 -29.24 -31.50 2.88
C PRO A 161 -30.53 -30.86 2.35
N ALA A 162 -31.23 -31.58 1.47
CA ALA A 162 -32.53 -31.13 0.93
C ALA A 162 -33.55 -30.94 2.07
N GLY A 163 -34.11 -29.72 2.15
CA GLY A 163 -35.03 -29.32 3.23
C GLY A 163 -34.50 -28.19 4.13
N ILE A 164 -33.19 -27.97 4.13
CA ILE A 164 -32.52 -26.75 4.58
C ILE A 164 -32.25 -25.94 3.32
N ASP A 165 -32.04 -24.64 3.44
CA ASP A 165 -31.64 -23.81 2.30
C ASP A 165 -30.44 -24.46 1.59
N SER A 166 -30.72 -25.12 0.45
CA SER A 166 -29.72 -25.89 -0.32
C SER A 166 -28.60 -25.02 -0.93
N THR A 167 -28.69 -23.70 -0.77
CA THR A 167 -27.63 -22.75 -1.18
C THR A 167 -26.57 -22.58 -0.07
N ARG A 168 -26.79 -23.11 1.12
CA ARG A 168 -25.83 -22.98 2.24
C ARG A 168 -24.75 -24.06 2.15
N THR A 169 -23.52 -23.60 2.25
CA THR A 169 -22.34 -24.44 2.40
C THR A 169 -22.09 -24.69 3.88
N LEU A 170 -22.03 -25.95 4.27
CA LEU A 170 -21.66 -26.40 5.61
C LEU A 170 -20.26 -27.00 5.57
N TYR A 171 -19.64 -27.09 6.74
CA TYR A 171 -18.31 -27.65 6.91
C TYR A 171 -18.30 -28.75 7.95
N TYR A 172 -17.40 -29.70 7.78
CA TYR A 172 -17.05 -30.60 8.87
C TYR A 172 -16.05 -29.92 9.79
N ALA A 173 -16.25 -30.07 11.09
CA ALA A 173 -15.36 -29.44 12.06
C ALA A 173 -15.11 -30.36 13.26
N ARG A 174 -13.93 -30.19 13.88
CA ARG A 174 -13.49 -30.97 15.01
C ARG A 174 -12.60 -30.16 15.94
N GLU A 175 -12.77 -30.29 17.25
CA GLU A 175 -11.81 -29.74 18.21
C GLU A 175 -10.52 -30.58 18.20
N PRO A 176 -9.32 -29.97 18.21
CA PRO A 176 -8.05 -30.68 18.39
C PRO A 176 -8.10 -31.58 19.65
N GLY A 177 -7.57 -32.79 19.51
CA GLY A 177 -7.55 -33.75 20.61
C GLY A 177 -8.86 -34.46 20.91
N LYS A 178 -9.98 -34.10 20.29
CA LYS A 178 -11.29 -34.82 20.35
C LYS A 178 -11.43 -35.68 19.11
N ASP A 179 -12.21 -36.78 19.23
CA ASP A 179 -12.45 -37.71 18.11
C ASP A 179 -13.75 -37.38 17.36
N ARG A 180 -14.72 -36.71 17.99
CA ARG A 180 -16.01 -36.36 17.41
C ARG A 180 -15.88 -35.31 16.31
N VAL A 181 -16.53 -35.60 15.19
CA VAL A 181 -16.68 -34.69 14.04
C VAL A 181 -18.10 -34.17 13.97
N TYR A 182 -18.27 -32.89 13.77
CA TYR A 182 -19.56 -32.23 13.67
C TYR A 182 -19.73 -31.51 12.35
N SER A 183 -20.98 -31.38 11.90
CA SER A 183 -21.33 -30.39 10.87
C SER A 183 -21.56 -29.04 11.52
N VAL A 184 -21.06 -27.97 10.85
CA VAL A 184 -21.14 -26.58 11.30
C VAL A 184 -21.50 -25.66 10.15
N ASP A 185 -22.09 -24.50 10.47
CA ASP A 185 -22.31 -23.40 9.54
C ASP A 185 -21.28 -22.32 9.80
N LEU A 186 -20.26 -22.26 8.94
CA LEU A 186 -19.21 -21.26 9.00
C LEU A 186 -19.29 -20.36 7.76
N ARG A 187 -19.04 -19.09 7.96
CA ARG A 187 -18.99 -18.10 6.87
C ARG A 187 -17.56 -17.65 6.64
N ASN A 188 -17.26 -17.26 5.42
CA ASN A 188 -15.97 -16.64 5.07
C ASN A 188 -14.76 -17.53 5.41
N VAL A 189 -14.88 -18.84 5.35
CA VAL A 189 -13.77 -19.78 5.63
C VAL A 189 -12.62 -19.59 4.64
N ASP A 190 -12.92 -19.16 3.41
CA ASP A 190 -11.92 -18.90 2.37
C ASP A 190 -11.07 -17.66 2.67
N ASP A 191 -11.57 -16.73 3.51
CA ASP A 191 -10.84 -15.53 3.93
C ASP A 191 -9.80 -15.84 5.02
N ILE A 192 -9.82 -17.05 5.60
CA ILE A 192 -8.82 -17.52 6.57
C ILE A 192 -7.60 -18.02 5.80
N SER A 193 -6.63 -17.16 5.60
CA SER A 193 -5.45 -17.40 4.77
C SER A 193 -4.17 -17.49 5.59
N THR A 194 -3.22 -18.33 5.14
CA THR A 194 -1.83 -18.37 5.65
C THR A 194 -0.90 -17.47 4.85
N LYS A 195 -1.41 -16.77 3.83
CA LYS A 195 -0.59 -15.92 2.95
C LYS A 195 -0.33 -14.57 3.58
N PHE A 196 0.92 -14.17 3.65
CA PHE A 196 1.36 -12.88 4.17
C PHE A 196 0.62 -11.68 3.55
N VAL A 197 0.41 -11.69 2.22
CA VAL A 197 -0.23 -10.59 1.47
C VAL A 197 -1.67 -10.29 1.91
N ASP A 198 -2.36 -11.23 2.51
CA ASP A 198 -3.74 -11.07 2.95
C ASP A 198 -3.84 -10.35 4.30
N TRP A 199 -2.72 -10.18 5.01
CA TRP A 199 -2.64 -9.64 6.36
C TRP A 199 -1.89 -8.32 6.47
N VAL A 200 -1.51 -7.73 5.36
CA VAL A 200 -0.74 -6.47 5.34
C VAL A 200 -1.50 -5.38 4.59
N GLU A 201 -1.16 -4.13 4.90
CA GLU A 201 -1.69 -2.96 4.18
C GLU A 201 -1.42 -3.08 2.68
N LYS A 202 -2.48 -3.07 1.89
CA LYS A 202 -2.41 -3.23 0.43
C LYS A 202 -1.92 -1.98 -0.27
N ASP A 203 -2.23 -0.79 0.25
CA ASP A 203 -1.66 0.47 -0.23
C ASP A 203 -0.25 0.67 0.36
N PHE A 204 0.67 -0.17 -0.13
CA PHE A 204 2.04 -0.22 0.34
C PHE A 204 2.77 1.12 0.23
N LEU A 205 2.63 1.83 -0.88
CA LEU A 205 3.30 3.12 -1.09
C LEU A 205 2.53 4.30 -0.52
N ASP A 206 1.24 4.17 -0.19
CA ASP A 206 0.35 5.31 0.12
C ASP A 206 0.44 6.36 -1.00
N LEU A 207 0.30 5.89 -2.25
CA LEU A 207 0.50 6.64 -3.47
C LEU A 207 -0.82 6.69 -4.24
N ASP A 208 -1.34 7.88 -4.49
CA ASP A 208 -2.48 8.08 -5.37
C ASP A 208 -1.99 8.29 -6.82
N LYS A 209 -2.36 7.40 -7.73
CA LYS A 209 -2.00 7.50 -9.16
C LYS A 209 -2.39 8.83 -9.81
N TRP A 210 -3.44 9.48 -9.30
CA TRP A 210 -3.90 10.78 -9.81
C TRP A 210 -2.96 11.93 -9.42
N ASP A 211 -2.09 11.70 -8.44
CA ASP A 211 -1.10 12.66 -7.97
C ASP A 211 0.30 12.43 -8.57
N VAL A 212 0.45 11.39 -9.40
CA VAL A 212 1.70 11.17 -10.15
C VAL A 212 1.87 12.25 -11.21
N MET A 213 2.97 13.00 -11.14
CA MET A 213 3.34 14.03 -12.12
C MET A 213 4.47 13.61 -13.03
N GLN A 214 5.36 12.75 -12.54
CA GLN A 214 6.59 12.41 -13.26
C GLN A 214 7.05 11.01 -12.87
N VAL A 215 7.54 10.27 -13.85
CA VAL A 215 8.28 9.02 -13.63
C VAL A 215 9.63 9.13 -14.33
N HIS A 216 10.69 8.92 -13.56
CA HIS A 216 12.04 8.89 -14.08
C HIS A 216 12.58 7.48 -13.99
N PHE A 217 12.95 6.89 -15.13
CA PHE A 217 13.60 5.59 -15.23
C PHE A 217 15.12 5.78 -15.30
N ASP A 218 15.85 5.10 -14.44
CA ASP A 218 17.31 4.97 -14.51
C ASP A 218 17.64 3.48 -14.60
N ASN A 219 17.53 2.93 -15.81
CA ASN A 219 17.74 1.51 -16.10
C ASN A 219 19.23 1.24 -16.33
N TYR A 220 19.80 0.39 -15.51
CA TYR A 220 21.17 -0.05 -15.61
C TYR A 220 21.35 -1.45 -15.02
N ASP A 221 22.39 -2.15 -15.49
CA ASP A 221 22.93 -3.31 -14.81
C ASP A 221 24.16 -2.91 -14.00
N PHE A 222 24.39 -3.60 -12.89
CA PHE A 222 25.52 -3.37 -12.01
C PHE A 222 26.47 -4.56 -12.02
N ASP A 223 27.76 -4.32 -12.37
CA ASP A 223 28.82 -5.34 -12.34
C ASP A 223 29.58 -5.27 -11.01
N GLU A 224 29.27 -6.20 -10.12
CA GLU A 224 29.85 -6.31 -8.78
C GLU A 224 31.37 -6.54 -8.78
N THR A 225 31.94 -7.02 -9.90
CA THR A 225 33.35 -7.29 -10.01
C THR A 225 34.19 -6.01 -10.15
N GLN A 226 33.54 -4.90 -10.50
CA GLN A 226 34.19 -3.62 -10.67
C GLN A 226 34.25 -2.85 -9.33
N ARG A 227 35.43 -2.35 -8.98
CA ARG A 227 35.63 -1.58 -7.75
C ARG A 227 35.13 -0.13 -7.84
N GLU A 228 35.13 0.44 -9.06
CA GLU A 228 34.69 1.80 -9.30
C GLU A 228 33.23 1.83 -9.75
N LEU A 229 32.37 2.52 -9.02
CA LEU A 229 30.94 2.60 -9.29
C LEU A 229 30.63 3.09 -10.73
N SER A 230 31.43 4.06 -11.23
CA SER A 230 31.29 4.56 -12.60
C SER A 230 31.55 3.51 -13.69
N LYS A 231 32.32 2.49 -13.39
CA LYS A 231 32.60 1.36 -14.28
C LYS A 231 31.66 0.18 -14.02
N ALA A 232 31.20 0.06 -12.78
CA ALA A 232 30.27 -0.98 -12.37
C ALA A 232 28.86 -0.76 -12.96
N LYS A 233 28.42 0.50 -13.08
CA LYS A 233 27.09 0.85 -13.58
C LYS A 233 27.08 0.89 -15.12
N ARG A 234 26.52 -0.15 -15.76
CA ARG A 234 26.31 -0.19 -17.21
C ARG A 234 24.93 0.37 -17.52
N GLN A 235 24.90 1.62 -18.02
CA GLN A 235 23.64 2.29 -18.39
C GLN A 235 22.96 1.56 -19.56
N ILE A 236 21.66 1.26 -19.40
CA ILE A 236 20.78 0.69 -20.43
C ILE A 236 19.91 1.81 -20.99
N GLY A 237 19.24 2.57 -20.12
CA GLY A 237 18.38 3.67 -20.53
C GLY A 237 18.12 4.63 -19.38
N LYS A 238 17.88 5.90 -19.74
CA LYS A 238 17.54 6.95 -18.78
C LYS A 238 16.50 7.87 -19.40
N TYR A 239 15.31 7.93 -18.81
CA TYR A 239 14.17 8.61 -19.40
C TYR A 239 13.35 9.29 -18.32
N THR A 240 12.84 10.47 -18.63
CA THR A 240 11.90 11.21 -17.78
C THR A 240 10.59 11.39 -18.53
N LEU A 241 9.53 10.86 -17.97
CA LEU A 241 8.17 10.97 -18.46
C LEU A 241 7.38 11.86 -17.51
N ALA A 242 6.78 12.92 -18.03
CA ALA A 242 5.91 13.82 -17.28
C ALA A 242 4.44 13.55 -17.67
N TYR A 243 3.56 13.59 -16.68
CA TYR A 243 2.12 13.44 -16.86
C TYR A 243 1.40 14.73 -16.48
N ALA A 244 0.69 15.32 -17.42
CA ALA A 244 -0.13 16.50 -17.20
C ALA A 244 -1.34 16.47 -18.13
N ASP A 245 -2.50 16.93 -17.63
CA ASP A 245 -3.75 17.07 -18.40
C ASP A 245 -4.14 15.81 -19.19
N GLY A 246 -3.93 14.65 -18.59
CA GLY A 246 -4.29 13.36 -19.19
C GLY A 246 -3.30 12.82 -20.24
N ASN A 247 -2.16 13.48 -20.43
CA ASN A 247 -1.18 13.14 -21.45
C ASN A 247 0.22 12.93 -20.86
N TRP A 248 0.93 11.96 -21.43
CA TRP A 248 2.33 11.71 -21.16
C TRP A 248 3.21 12.47 -22.14
N THR A 249 4.29 13.06 -21.67
CA THR A 249 5.30 13.77 -22.46
C THR A 249 6.70 13.42 -21.97
N SER A 250 7.70 13.58 -22.84
CA SER A 250 9.10 13.46 -22.44
C SER A 250 9.92 14.55 -23.14
N SER A 251 10.85 15.15 -22.42
CA SER A 251 11.78 16.16 -22.96
C SER A 251 13.14 15.58 -23.31
N ASP A 252 13.49 14.41 -22.78
CA ASP A 252 14.80 13.77 -22.92
C ASP A 252 14.78 12.51 -23.82
N LEU A 253 13.59 12.10 -24.26
CA LEU A 253 13.41 10.95 -25.15
C LEU A 253 13.41 11.42 -26.62
N ASN A 254 14.46 11.09 -27.36
CA ASN A 254 14.48 11.31 -28.79
C ASN A 254 13.59 10.27 -29.49
N MET A 255 12.42 10.71 -29.99
CA MET A 255 11.51 9.88 -30.76
C MET A 255 11.78 10.07 -32.26
N ALA A 256 11.81 8.96 -33.01
CA ALA A 256 11.91 8.98 -34.45
C ALA A 256 10.55 9.36 -35.08
N GLU A 257 10.57 9.69 -36.38
CA GLU A 257 9.35 9.94 -37.12
C GLU A 257 8.43 8.70 -37.11
N GLY A 258 7.17 8.90 -36.70
CA GLY A 258 6.19 7.81 -36.54
C GLY A 258 6.24 7.11 -35.19
N GLU A 259 7.15 7.45 -34.29
CA GLU A 259 7.11 6.96 -32.91
C GLU A 259 6.23 7.85 -32.02
N SER A 260 5.58 7.23 -31.06
CA SER A 260 4.78 7.90 -30.03
C SER A 260 4.84 7.15 -28.71
N LEU A 261 4.58 7.85 -27.60
CA LEU A 261 4.42 7.21 -26.30
C LEU A 261 3.17 6.32 -26.32
N ASP A 262 3.28 5.13 -25.76
CA ASP A 262 2.17 4.23 -25.54
C ASP A 262 1.45 4.62 -24.25
N LYS A 263 0.37 5.36 -24.40
CA LYS A 263 -0.43 5.85 -23.28
C LYS A 263 -0.99 4.71 -22.43
N ASP A 264 -1.44 3.63 -23.05
CA ASP A 264 -2.07 2.52 -22.32
C ASP A 264 -1.06 1.81 -21.40
N THR A 265 0.15 1.58 -21.89
CA THR A 265 1.26 1.02 -21.08
C THR A 265 1.65 1.96 -19.93
N LEU A 266 1.71 3.27 -20.19
CA LEU A 266 2.10 4.24 -19.16
C LEU A 266 0.98 4.51 -18.15
N ASP A 267 -0.27 4.42 -18.54
CA ASP A 267 -1.39 4.46 -17.59
C ASP A 267 -1.43 3.19 -16.73
N ALA A 268 -1.17 2.01 -17.32
CA ALA A 268 -1.03 0.76 -16.59
C ALA A 268 0.16 0.76 -15.60
N LEU A 269 1.25 1.49 -15.90
CA LEU A 269 2.34 1.73 -14.96
C LEU A 269 1.85 2.49 -13.72
N ARG A 270 1.04 3.56 -13.91
CA ARG A 270 0.49 4.32 -12.78
C ARG A 270 -0.44 3.47 -11.92
N ASP A 271 -1.29 2.66 -12.56
CA ASP A 271 -2.15 1.71 -11.86
C ASP A 271 -1.31 0.70 -11.06
N ALA A 272 -0.25 0.15 -11.66
CA ALA A 272 0.64 -0.80 -10.98
C ALA A 272 1.47 -0.18 -9.84
N LEU A 273 1.69 1.13 -9.83
CA LEU A 273 2.34 1.83 -8.72
C LEU A 273 1.37 2.11 -7.57
N ASP A 274 0.11 2.42 -7.88
CA ASP A 274 -0.99 2.61 -6.93
C ASP A 274 -1.34 1.28 -6.25
N ASP A 275 -1.48 0.23 -7.05
CA ASP A 275 -1.83 -1.13 -6.63
C ASP A 275 -0.58 -1.99 -6.33
N LEU A 276 0.55 -1.38 -5.93
CA LEU A 276 1.78 -2.13 -5.70
C LEU A 276 1.67 -2.99 -4.44
N GLU A 277 1.62 -4.30 -4.63
CA GLU A 277 1.59 -5.29 -3.56
C GLU A 277 2.96 -5.90 -3.29
N ILE A 278 3.24 -6.15 -2.02
CA ILE A 278 4.42 -6.87 -1.54
C ILE A 278 4.03 -8.29 -1.17
N ILE A 279 4.92 -9.25 -1.44
CA ILE A 279 4.65 -10.68 -1.16
C ILE A 279 5.44 -11.20 0.05
N ASP A 280 6.50 -10.51 0.43
CA ASP A 280 7.32 -10.84 1.60
C ASP A 280 8.16 -9.64 2.02
N VAL A 281 8.76 -9.70 3.20
CA VAL A 281 9.63 -8.66 3.76
C VAL A 281 10.80 -9.27 4.53
N GLU A 282 11.91 -8.54 4.56
CA GLU A 282 13.03 -8.81 5.48
C GLU A 282 13.47 -7.52 6.18
N ARG A 283 13.82 -7.59 7.45
CA ARG A 283 14.20 -6.41 8.22
C ARG A 283 15.58 -5.90 7.87
N LYS A 284 15.71 -4.59 7.68
CA LYS A 284 17.02 -3.94 7.53
C LYS A 284 17.74 -3.84 8.87
N PRO A 285 19.09 -3.85 8.88
CA PRO A 285 19.85 -3.57 10.09
C PRO A 285 19.51 -2.21 10.69
N GLU A 286 19.40 -2.12 12.01
CA GLU A 286 18.88 -0.95 12.74
C GLU A 286 19.63 0.35 12.42
N TYR A 287 20.95 0.30 12.31
CA TYR A 287 21.78 1.46 11.95
C TYR A 287 21.50 2.00 10.52
N LEU A 288 21.04 1.15 9.59
CA LEU A 288 20.58 1.58 8.27
C LEU A 288 19.19 2.23 8.38
N VAL A 289 18.31 1.65 9.19
CA VAL A 289 16.97 2.18 9.46
C VAL A 289 17.04 3.57 10.08
N GLU A 290 17.91 3.77 11.07
CA GLU A 290 18.12 5.07 11.71
C GLU A 290 18.58 6.15 10.73
N SER A 291 19.45 5.80 9.78
CA SER A 291 19.90 6.74 8.75
C SER A 291 18.80 7.09 7.76
N LEU A 292 18.06 6.09 7.31
CA LEU A 292 16.96 6.25 6.34
C LEU A 292 15.78 7.05 6.92
N SER A 293 15.43 6.83 8.17
CA SER A 293 14.33 7.53 8.83
C SER A 293 14.53 9.04 8.90
N LYS A 294 15.80 9.50 8.84
CA LYS A 294 16.17 10.92 8.80
C LYS A 294 16.21 11.50 7.37
N GLY A 295 15.77 10.72 6.37
CA GLY A 295 15.71 11.14 4.97
C GLY A 295 17.06 11.14 4.25
N ASN A 296 18.10 10.55 4.85
CA ASN A 296 19.43 10.43 4.27
C ASN A 296 19.96 8.99 4.45
N GLU A 297 20.32 8.34 3.37
CA GLU A 297 20.66 6.92 3.38
C GLU A 297 21.88 6.58 4.26
N PHE A 298 22.76 7.56 4.53
CA PHE A 298 24.01 7.34 5.28
C PHE A 298 24.35 8.45 6.25
N HIS A 299 23.37 9.20 6.76
CA HIS A 299 23.62 10.40 7.56
C HIS A 299 24.39 10.14 8.87
N ASP A 300 24.18 8.98 9.50
CA ASP A 300 24.70 8.64 10.81
C ASP A 300 25.73 7.50 10.82
N VAL A 301 26.24 7.10 9.65
CA VAL A 301 27.31 6.08 9.59
C VAL A 301 28.59 6.67 10.17
N LYS A 302 28.93 6.27 11.38
CA LYS A 302 30.01 6.87 12.19
C LYS A 302 31.36 6.20 12.03
N ASN A 303 31.38 4.96 11.51
CA ASN A 303 32.61 4.18 11.43
C ASN A 303 32.59 3.14 10.31
N MET A 304 33.78 2.71 9.90
CA MET A 304 33.96 1.72 8.82
C MET A 304 33.30 0.36 9.10
N PRO A 305 33.32 -0.20 10.32
CA PRO A 305 32.59 -1.45 10.60
C PRO A 305 31.10 -1.37 10.33
N GLN A 306 30.43 -0.26 10.68
CA GLN A 306 28.99 -0.07 10.37
C GLN A 306 28.75 -0.01 8.86
N LEU A 307 29.58 0.75 8.14
CA LEU A 307 29.47 0.83 6.67
C LEU A 307 29.67 -0.53 6.02
N GLN A 308 30.62 -1.33 6.51
CA GLN A 308 30.88 -2.68 6.00
C GLN A 308 29.70 -3.62 6.28
N ALA A 309 29.09 -3.55 7.46
CA ALA A 309 27.91 -4.35 7.80
C ALA A 309 26.69 -3.94 6.96
N ILE A 310 26.48 -2.63 6.71
CA ILE A 310 25.47 -2.12 5.79
C ILE A 310 25.71 -2.69 4.39
N ALA A 311 26.93 -2.55 3.86
CA ALA A 311 27.27 -3.00 2.53
C ALA A 311 27.06 -4.52 2.36
N GLN A 312 27.38 -5.31 3.37
CA GLN A 312 27.16 -6.75 3.36
C GLN A 312 25.68 -7.12 3.37
N SER A 313 24.86 -6.45 4.20
CA SER A 313 23.40 -6.64 4.22
C SER A 313 22.74 -6.28 2.89
N LEU A 314 23.16 -5.18 2.28
CA LEU A 314 22.66 -4.71 0.99
C LEU A 314 23.07 -5.65 -0.14
N ALA A 315 24.34 -6.07 -0.21
CA ALA A 315 24.88 -6.86 -1.31
C ALA A 315 24.17 -8.20 -1.50
N GLY A 316 23.80 -8.89 -0.40
CA GLY A 316 23.05 -10.14 -0.47
C GLY A 316 21.66 -10.03 -1.12
N LYS A 317 21.17 -8.81 -1.34
CA LYS A 317 19.86 -8.50 -1.92
C LYS A 317 19.97 -7.73 -3.25
N GLY A 318 21.18 -7.56 -3.77
CA GLY A 318 21.44 -6.84 -5.02
C GLY A 318 21.44 -5.32 -4.88
N PHE A 319 21.72 -4.82 -3.67
CA PHE A 319 21.89 -3.38 -3.41
C PHE A 319 23.32 -3.09 -2.98
N TYR A 320 23.86 -1.95 -3.38
CA TYR A 320 25.26 -1.61 -3.15
C TYR A 320 25.39 -0.17 -2.67
N VAL A 321 26.47 0.12 -1.93
CA VAL A 321 26.79 1.48 -1.50
C VAL A 321 27.52 2.18 -2.64
N GLY A 322 26.86 3.16 -3.25
CA GLY A 322 27.39 4.01 -4.28
C GLY A 322 27.95 5.32 -3.75
N GLN A 323 28.79 5.98 -4.55
CA GLN A 323 29.33 7.31 -4.25
C GLN A 323 28.86 8.31 -5.30
N ARG A 324 28.14 9.35 -4.86
CA ARG A 324 27.69 10.44 -5.72
C ARG A 324 28.52 11.68 -5.47
N PRO A 325 29.19 12.25 -6.50
CA PRO A 325 29.88 13.53 -6.36
C PRO A 325 28.91 14.65 -6.00
N MET A 326 29.31 15.48 -5.04
CA MET A 326 28.56 16.66 -4.60
C MET A 326 29.32 17.94 -5.00
N PRO A 327 28.61 19.08 -5.14
CA PRO A 327 29.25 20.36 -5.32
C PRO A 327 30.29 20.64 -4.22
N GLY A 328 31.46 21.15 -4.61
CA GLY A 328 32.56 21.42 -3.66
C GLY A 328 33.51 20.24 -3.41
N GLY A 329 33.40 19.16 -4.22
CA GLY A 329 34.31 18.00 -4.11
C GLY A 329 33.97 17.03 -2.99
N GLN A 330 32.84 17.20 -2.32
CA GLN A 330 32.31 16.24 -1.35
C GLN A 330 31.69 15.04 -2.07
N VAL A 331 31.60 13.94 -1.37
CA VAL A 331 30.99 12.69 -1.87
C VAL A 331 29.86 12.31 -0.93
N ALA A 332 28.65 12.12 -1.47
CA ALA A 332 27.54 11.52 -0.77
C ALA A 332 27.51 10.01 -1.05
N LEU A 333 27.21 9.23 -0.02
CA LEU A 333 26.91 7.82 -0.18
C LEU A 333 25.43 7.66 -0.49
N GLU A 334 25.10 6.76 -1.40
CA GLU A 334 23.72 6.41 -1.74
C GLU A 334 23.61 4.90 -2.01
N VAL A 335 22.41 4.36 -1.86
CA VAL A 335 22.13 2.99 -2.27
C VAL A 335 21.90 2.96 -3.77
N VAL A 336 22.57 2.06 -4.47
CA VAL A 336 22.32 1.70 -5.87
C VAL A 336 21.90 0.24 -5.94
N SER A 337 21.22 -0.16 -6.99
CA SER A 337 20.76 -1.53 -7.18
C SER A 337 21.45 -2.20 -8.36
N ASN A 338 21.31 -3.52 -8.52
CA ASN A 338 21.88 -4.23 -9.66
C ASN A 338 20.97 -4.19 -10.92
N LYS A 339 19.71 -3.81 -10.77
CA LYS A 339 18.71 -3.81 -11.86
C LYS A 339 18.05 -2.46 -12.11
N GLY A 340 18.71 -1.38 -11.72
CA GLY A 340 18.20 -0.05 -11.95
C GLY A 340 17.14 0.41 -10.94
N GLU A 341 16.59 1.58 -11.20
CA GLU A 341 15.65 2.24 -10.30
C GLU A 341 14.64 3.10 -11.05
N ILE A 342 13.51 3.34 -10.43
CA ILE A 342 12.54 4.33 -10.88
C ILE A 342 12.29 5.37 -9.79
N HIS A 343 12.07 6.60 -10.20
CA HIS A 343 11.69 7.69 -9.31
C HIS A 343 10.30 8.20 -9.70
N VAL A 344 9.37 8.17 -8.77
CA VAL A 344 7.98 8.60 -9.00
C VAL A 344 7.74 9.90 -8.26
N GLY A 345 7.58 10.97 -9.01
CA GLY A 345 7.36 12.32 -8.49
C GLY A 345 5.88 12.66 -8.37
N MET A 346 5.47 13.14 -7.17
CA MET A 346 4.11 13.44 -6.80
C MET A 346 3.83 14.95 -6.77
N LYS A 347 2.57 15.37 -6.97
CA LYS A 347 2.12 16.78 -6.92
C LYS A 347 2.43 17.51 -5.62
N ASP A 348 2.54 16.78 -4.54
CA ASP A 348 2.82 17.33 -3.21
C ASP A 348 4.32 17.54 -2.93
N GLY A 349 5.20 17.20 -3.89
CA GLY A 349 6.66 17.34 -3.77
C GLY A 349 7.35 16.14 -3.15
N VAL A 350 6.63 15.04 -2.91
CA VAL A 350 7.21 13.75 -2.55
C VAL A 350 7.72 13.06 -3.82
N GLU A 351 8.85 12.37 -3.71
CA GLU A 351 9.40 11.50 -4.74
C GLU A 351 9.72 10.14 -4.11
N TYR A 352 9.14 9.08 -4.65
CA TYR A 352 9.51 7.72 -4.30
C TYR A 352 10.69 7.27 -5.16
N ALA A 353 11.70 6.68 -4.52
CA ALA A 353 12.79 5.99 -5.20
C ALA A 353 12.64 4.49 -4.95
N LEU A 354 12.33 3.75 -6.01
CA LEU A 354 12.14 2.31 -6.01
C LEU A 354 13.31 1.66 -6.75
N ARG A 355 14.13 0.88 -6.04
CA ARG A 355 15.31 0.22 -6.57
C ARG A 355 15.10 -1.28 -6.63
N PHE A 356 15.47 -1.90 -7.75
CA PHE A 356 15.23 -3.31 -8.02
C PHE A 356 16.49 -4.12 -7.75
N GLY A 357 16.36 -5.08 -6.83
CA GLY A 357 17.46 -5.93 -6.39
C GLY A 357 17.49 -7.30 -7.09
N GLU A 358 18.19 -8.25 -6.46
CA GLU A 358 18.30 -9.64 -6.89
C GLU A 358 16.98 -10.40 -6.82
N VAL A 359 16.97 -11.55 -7.48
CA VAL A 359 15.92 -12.55 -7.36
C VAL A 359 15.83 -13.02 -5.91
N TYR A 360 14.63 -13.03 -5.38
CA TYR A 360 14.33 -13.60 -4.07
C TYR A 360 14.32 -15.13 -4.17
N LEU A 361 15.10 -15.79 -3.33
CA LEU A 361 15.22 -17.25 -3.30
C LEU A 361 14.48 -17.88 -2.10
N GLY A 362 13.64 -17.09 -1.41
CA GLY A 362 12.80 -17.58 -0.32
C GLY A 362 11.66 -18.48 -0.82
N GLN A 363 10.85 -18.95 0.12
CA GLN A 363 9.65 -19.71 -0.23
C GLN A 363 8.64 -18.76 -0.93
N GLU A 364 8.39 -19.02 -2.20
CA GLU A 364 7.27 -18.35 -2.89
C GLU A 364 5.97 -18.92 -2.31
N THR A 365 5.19 -18.07 -1.69
CA THR A 365 3.87 -18.41 -1.14
C THR A 365 2.76 -18.28 -2.19
N ASP A 366 3.08 -17.77 -3.37
CA ASP A 366 2.11 -17.62 -4.46
C ASP A 366 2.28 -18.73 -5.51
N GLU A 367 1.38 -19.70 -5.48
CA GLU A 367 1.31 -20.82 -6.45
C GLU A 367 1.07 -20.36 -7.90
N ASN A 368 0.58 -19.13 -8.10
CA ASN A 368 0.30 -18.55 -9.41
C ASN A 368 1.43 -17.63 -9.92
N ALA A 369 2.51 -17.43 -9.14
CA ALA A 369 3.60 -16.53 -9.54
C ALA A 369 4.34 -17.08 -10.78
N THR A 370 4.16 -16.43 -11.92
CA THR A 370 4.90 -16.76 -13.16
C THR A 370 6.25 -16.06 -13.15
N GLY A 371 7.27 -16.70 -12.57
CA GLY A 371 8.66 -16.21 -12.59
C GLY A 371 9.18 -15.81 -11.21
N ALA A 372 10.44 -15.43 -11.17
CA ALA A 372 11.16 -15.20 -9.93
C ALA A 372 10.86 -13.82 -9.33
N SER A 373 10.38 -13.80 -8.10
CA SER A 373 10.17 -12.61 -7.28
C SER A 373 11.48 -11.88 -7.01
N ARG A 374 11.42 -10.59 -6.64
CA ARG A 374 12.60 -9.74 -6.49
C ARG A 374 12.55 -8.89 -5.25
N TYR A 375 13.74 -8.59 -4.72
CA TYR A 375 13.88 -7.56 -3.71
C TYR A 375 13.60 -6.17 -4.28
N LEU A 376 12.87 -5.38 -3.50
CA LEU A 376 12.59 -3.98 -3.75
C LEU A 376 13.09 -3.15 -2.55
N TYR A 377 13.83 -2.10 -2.84
CA TYR A 377 14.23 -1.10 -1.86
C TYR A 377 13.47 0.19 -2.14
N ALA A 378 12.58 0.57 -1.25
CA ALA A 378 11.74 1.75 -1.36
C ALA A 378 12.12 2.81 -0.34
N VAL A 379 12.22 4.06 -0.77
CA VAL A 379 12.40 5.24 0.08
C VAL A 379 11.64 6.43 -0.50
N ALA A 380 11.18 7.33 0.37
CA ALA A 380 10.60 8.60 -0.02
C ALA A 380 11.63 9.73 0.16
N ARG A 381 11.63 10.69 -0.75
CA ARG A 381 12.48 11.87 -0.74
C ARG A 381 11.64 13.12 -0.97
N MET A 382 12.16 14.26 -0.54
CA MET A 382 11.60 15.53 -0.94
C MET A 382 12.24 15.99 -2.24
N ASN A 383 11.43 16.19 -3.28
CA ASN A 383 11.85 16.78 -4.54
C ASN A 383 11.18 18.15 -4.72
N GLN A 384 11.93 19.21 -4.37
CA GLN A 384 11.42 20.57 -4.43
C GLN A 384 11.09 21.03 -5.86
N SER A 385 11.68 20.41 -6.90
CA SER A 385 11.45 20.78 -8.30
C SER A 385 10.04 20.42 -8.80
N LEU A 386 9.35 19.52 -8.10
CA LEU A 386 7.95 19.15 -8.37
C LEU A 386 6.95 20.21 -7.88
N LEU A 387 7.39 21.10 -6.98
CA LEU A 387 6.55 22.18 -6.47
C LEU A 387 6.83 23.47 -7.24
N GLU A 388 5.79 24.05 -7.83
CA GLU A 388 5.92 25.33 -8.52
C GLU A 388 6.38 26.41 -7.56
N ALA A 389 7.51 27.04 -7.90
CA ALA A 389 8.00 28.18 -7.14
C ALA A 389 7.04 29.37 -7.28
N PRO A 390 6.83 30.16 -6.23
CA PRO A 390 5.88 31.26 -6.28
C PRO A 390 6.37 32.36 -7.24
N VAL A 391 5.52 32.73 -8.18
CA VAL A 391 5.76 33.90 -9.02
C VAL A 391 5.49 35.15 -8.19
N LEU A 392 6.58 35.83 -7.80
CA LEU A 392 6.51 37.04 -7.00
C LEU A 392 6.28 38.26 -7.89
N GLU A 393 5.43 39.16 -7.43
CA GLU A 393 5.18 40.45 -8.11
C GLU A 393 6.35 41.38 -7.88
N PRO A 394 6.79 42.16 -8.92
CA PRO A 394 7.82 43.15 -8.73
C PRO A 394 7.36 44.22 -7.73
N VAL A 395 8.17 44.49 -6.72
CA VAL A 395 7.88 45.53 -5.74
C VAL A 395 8.33 46.89 -6.33
N PRO A 396 7.37 47.82 -6.52
CA PRO A 396 7.72 49.13 -7.10
C PRO A 396 8.73 49.86 -6.23
N ALA A 397 9.64 50.64 -6.88
CA ALA A 397 10.57 51.48 -6.13
C ALA A 397 9.84 52.62 -5.39
N PRO A 398 10.25 52.98 -4.17
CA PRO A 398 9.69 54.13 -3.47
C PRO A 398 10.00 55.43 -4.19
N ILE A 399 9.06 56.39 -4.16
CA ILE A 399 9.33 57.72 -4.67
C ILE A 399 10.33 58.43 -3.72
N PRO A 400 11.50 58.90 -4.18
CA PRO A 400 12.50 59.51 -3.31
C PRO A 400 11.93 60.78 -2.67
N PRO A 401 12.38 61.17 -1.46
CA PRO A 401 11.93 62.44 -0.87
C PRO A 401 12.27 63.62 -1.76
N GLN A 402 11.36 64.59 -1.81
CA GLN A 402 11.60 65.82 -2.57
C GLN A 402 12.82 66.51 -1.99
N LYS A 403 13.87 66.70 -2.82
CA LYS A 403 15.06 67.44 -2.38
C LYS A 403 14.64 68.90 -2.14
N VAL A 404 14.63 69.34 -0.90
CA VAL A 404 14.61 70.78 -0.58
C VAL A 404 15.94 71.34 -1.05
N PRO A 405 15.97 72.38 -1.91
CA PRO A 405 17.22 72.98 -2.25
C PRO A 405 17.95 73.48 -0.98
N PRO A 406 19.28 73.35 -0.89
CA PRO A 406 20.00 73.90 0.24
C PRO A 406 19.75 75.41 0.30
N SER A 407 19.42 75.94 1.46
CA SER A 407 19.40 77.41 1.66
C SER A 407 20.75 77.98 1.27
N PRO A 408 20.79 78.95 0.38
CA PRO A 408 22.07 79.64 0.06
C PRO A 408 22.56 80.28 1.35
N ASP A 409 23.89 80.14 1.58
CA ASP A 409 24.59 80.77 2.70
C ASP A 409 24.15 82.17 2.90
N GLY A 410 23.92 82.55 4.16
CA GLY A 410 23.37 83.83 4.60
C GLY A 410 24.01 85.05 4.04
N ASN A 411 23.46 85.59 3.03
CA ASN A 411 23.37 87.04 2.76
C ASN A 411 22.71 87.28 1.39
N ALA A 412 21.41 87.15 1.27
CA ALA A 412 20.67 87.74 0.16
C ALA A 412 19.18 87.92 0.55
N THR A 413 18.81 89.19 0.64
CA THR A 413 17.42 89.63 0.69
C THR A 413 16.71 89.36 -0.67
N ALA A 414 16.32 88.18 -0.92
CA ALA A 414 15.31 87.83 -1.95
C ALA A 414 14.43 86.70 -1.45
N PRO A 415 13.12 86.81 -1.45
CA PRO A 415 12.23 85.76 -1.02
C PRO A 415 12.41 84.60 -1.97
N THR A 416 12.93 83.46 -1.49
CA THR A 416 12.86 82.20 -2.15
C THR A 416 11.41 81.90 -2.43
N PRO A 417 10.95 81.64 -3.69
CA PRO A 417 9.56 81.31 -3.91
C PRO A 417 9.21 80.03 -3.09
N ALA A 418 8.26 80.20 -2.23
CA ALA A 418 7.72 79.09 -1.46
C ALA A 418 7.32 77.96 -2.44
N PRO A 419 7.68 76.69 -2.21
CA PRO A 419 7.24 75.64 -3.08
C PRO A 419 5.75 75.66 -3.20
N ASP A 420 5.22 75.55 -4.45
CA ASP A 420 3.80 75.52 -4.74
C ASP A 420 3.11 74.50 -3.82
N ALA A 421 2.28 74.99 -2.91
CA ALA A 421 1.60 74.13 -1.92
C ALA A 421 0.79 73.04 -2.58
N ASN A 422 0.22 73.28 -3.78
CA ASN A 422 -0.53 72.30 -4.57
C ASN A 422 0.40 71.22 -5.15
N ALA A 423 1.58 71.59 -5.62
CA ALA A 423 2.59 70.67 -6.16
C ALA A 423 3.15 69.76 -5.03
N THR A 424 3.37 70.33 -3.84
CA THR A 424 3.82 69.57 -2.65
C THR A 424 2.73 68.60 -2.16
N ALA A 425 1.48 69.05 -2.13
CA ALA A 425 0.35 68.20 -1.75
C ALA A 425 0.14 67.02 -2.76
N ALA A 426 0.21 67.33 -4.08
CA ALA A 426 0.13 66.29 -5.12
C ALA A 426 1.27 65.29 -5.06
N TYR A 427 2.49 65.72 -4.70
CA TYR A 427 3.66 64.85 -4.51
C TYR A 427 3.48 63.92 -3.30
N GLU A 428 3.00 64.44 -2.17
CA GLU A 428 2.74 63.63 -0.96
C GLU A 428 1.58 62.60 -1.20
N ILE A 429 0.56 62.93 -1.96
CA ILE A 429 -0.50 61.98 -2.37
C ILE A 429 0.11 60.86 -3.20
N LYS A 430 0.89 61.15 -4.23
CA LYS A 430 1.58 60.13 -5.06
C LYS A 430 2.54 59.24 -4.23
N ARG A 431 3.23 59.83 -3.27
CA ARG A 431 4.13 59.12 -2.37
C ARG A 431 3.36 58.13 -1.45
N LYS A 432 2.19 58.54 -0.91
CA LYS A 432 1.32 57.69 -0.11
C LYS A 432 0.71 56.56 -0.96
N GLU A 433 0.23 56.88 -2.16
CA GLU A 433 -0.27 55.87 -3.11
C GLU A 433 0.79 54.84 -3.43
N ARG A 434 2.01 55.28 -3.77
CA ARG A 434 3.13 54.38 -4.05
C ARG A 434 3.55 53.55 -2.82
N ALA A 435 3.52 54.11 -1.63
CA ALA A 435 3.79 53.38 -0.38
C ALA A 435 2.73 52.28 -0.15
N THR A 436 1.44 52.57 -0.46
CA THR A 436 0.36 51.59 -0.39
C THR A 436 0.52 50.45 -1.41
N GLU A 437 0.92 50.78 -2.64
CA GLU A 437 1.23 49.79 -3.67
C GLU A 437 2.39 48.88 -3.26
N ILE A 438 3.46 49.44 -2.73
CA ILE A 438 4.62 48.72 -2.19
C ILE A 438 4.18 47.76 -1.05
N ALA A 439 3.39 48.27 -0.12
CA ALA A 439 2.89 47.47 1.01
C ALA A 439 2.01 46.30 0.54
N ARG A 440 1.13 46.55 -0.45
CA ARG A 440 0.28 45.52 -1.06
C ARG A 440 1.11 44.44 -1.79
N ALA A 441 2.06 44.85 -2.63
CA ALA A 441 2.91 43.92 -3.35
C ALA A 441 3.77 43.05 -2.38
N LYS A 442 4.35 43.68 -1.33
CA LYS A 442 5.08 42.96 -0.29
C LYS A 442 4.21 41.96 0.48
N ALA A 443 3.01 42.38 0.87
CA ALA A 443 2.08 41.51 1.59
C ALA A 443 1.61 40.33 0.70
N GLY A 444 1.32 40.58 -0.60
CA GLY A 444 0.99 39.54 -1.57
C GLY A 444 2.14 38.55 -1.76
N ASN A 445 3.36 39.06 -1.92
CA ASN A 445 4.55 38.20 -2.04
C ASN A 445 4.83 37.39 -0.78
N ALA A 446 4.66 38.00 0.39
CA ALA A 446 4.81 37.29 1.66
C ALA A 446 3.76 36.18 1.82
N GLY A 447 2.51 36.40 1.39
CA GLY A 447 1.47 35.38 1.34
C GLY A 447 1.81 34.22 0.41
N LYS A 448 2.26 34.52 -0.83
CA LYS A 448 2.69 33.51 -1.80
C LYS A 448 3.87 32.68 -1.27
N GLN A 449 4.85 33.33 -0.68
CA GLN A 449 6.03 32.67 -0.10
C GLN A 449 5.65 31.79 1.09
N LYS A 450 4.75 32.27 1.95
CA LYS A 450 4.24 31.48 3.08
C LYS A 450 3.53 30.21 2.57
N ALA A 451 2.62 30.34 1.61
CA ALA A 451 1.90 29.20 1.04
C ALA A 451 2.86 28.16 0.42
N TYR A 452 3.92 28.61 -0.23
CA TYR A 452 4.97 27.74 -0.77
C TYR A 452 5.75 27.03 0.35
N ASN A 453 6.16 27.76 1.38
CA ASN A 453 6.85 27.19 2.53
C ASN A 453 5.96 26.17 3.30
N ASP A 454 4.66 26.43 3.38
CA ASP A 454 3.71 25.50 3.99
C ASP A 454 3.61 24.18 3.17
N LYS A 455 3.64 24.26 1.83
CA LYS A 455 3.72 23.06 0.95
C LYS A 455 5.03 22.29 1.21
N LEU A 456 6.17 22.97 1.28
CA LEU A 456 7.47 22.36 1.56
C LEU A 456 7.47 21.64 2.92
N ASN A 457 6.87 22.24 3.93
CA ASN A 457 6.80 21.64 5.28
C ASN A 457 5.88 20.42 5.30
N LYS A 458 4.75 20.46 4.58
CA LYS A 458 3.86 19.28 4.41
C LYS A 458 4.58 18.14 3.71
N ALA A 459 5.29 18.42 2.61
CA ALA A 459 6.09 17.42 1.90
C ALA A 459 7.14 16.77 2.80
N ARG A 460 7.90 17.58 3.57
CA ARG A 460 8.89 17.05 4.54
C ARG A 460 8.25 16.15 5.59
N LYS A 461 7.10 16.55 6.14
CA LYS A 461 6.38 15.77 7.13
C LYS A 461 5.95 14.43 6.54
N ARG A 462 5.33 14.42 5.35
CA ARG A 462 4.91 13.20 4.66
C ARG A 462 6.09 12.28 4.34
N VAL A 463 7.20 12.82 3.84
CA VAL A 463 8.43 12.04 3.62
C VAL A 463 8.92 11.38 4.92
N GLY A 464 8.85 12.08 6.05
CA GLY A 464 9.20 11.51 7.35
C GLY A 464 8.27 10.35 7.75
N GLU A 465 6.97 10.50 7.57
CA GLU A 465 5.94 9.48 7.86
C GLU A 465 6.12 8.25 6.95
N LEU A 466 6.31 8.47 5.65
CA LEU A 466 6.57 7.40 4.69
C LEU A 466 7.86 6.64 5.00
N ASN A 467 8.96 7.34 5.28
CA ASN A 467 10.22 6.68 5.59
C ASN A 467 10.20 5.96 6.95
N ALA A 468 9.41 6.41 7.93
CA ALA A 468 9.20 5.66 9.16
C ALA A 468 8.61 4.26 8.88
N ARG A 469 7.76 4.15 7.86
CA ARG A 469 7.17 2.88 7.40
C ARG A 469 8.09 2.11 6.46
N LEU A 470 8.67 2.78 5.45
CA LEU A 470 9.44 2.15 4.38
C LEU A 470 10.88 1.79 4.79
N ALA A 471 11.50 2.58 5.65
CA ALA A 471 12.91 2.41 5.99
C ALA A 471 13.28 1.08 6.66
N PRO A 472 12.45 0.48 7.54
CA PRO A 472 12.83 -0.73 8.27
C PRO A 472 13.01 -1.97 7.42
N TRP A 473 12.48 -2.03 6.21
CA TRP A 473 12.28 -3.26 5.46
C TRP A 473 12.94 -3.28 4.09
N TYR A 474 13.47 -4.44 3.72
CA TYR A 474 13.60 -4.88 2.33
C TYR A 474 12.27 -5.53 1.96
N TYR A 475 11.72 -5.15 0.85
CA TYR A 475 10.46 -5.69 0.34
C TYR A 475 10.71 -6.71 -0.74
N VAL A 476 9.76 -7.61 -0.93
CA VAL A 476 9.76 -8.55 -2.05
C VAL A 476 8.50 -8.31 -2.87
N ILE A 477 8.66 -8.17 -4.18
CA ILE A 477 7.56 -8.02 -5.13
C ILE A 477 7.55 -9.19 -6.11
N SER A 478 6.36 -9.51 -6.61
CA SER A 478 6.21 -10.54 -7.63
C SER A 478 6.88 -10.14 -8.95
N ASN A 479 7.22 -11.12 -9.78
CA ASN A 479 7.74 -10.87 -11.13
C ASN A 479 6.73 -10.13 -12.02
N GLU A 480 5.44 -10.28 -11.78
CA GLU A 480 4.39 -9.58 -12.52
C GLU A 480 4.39 -8.09 -12.20
N VAL A 481 4.45 -7.73 -10.91
CA VAL A 481 4.59 -6.34 -10.48
C VAL A 481 5.88 -5.74 -11.03
N TYR A 482 7.02 -6.46 -10.90
CA TYR A 482 8.30 -6.01 -11.43
C TYR A 482 8.22 -5.65 -12.92
N LYS A 483 7.62 -6.51 -13.75
CA LYS A 483 7.48 -6.26 -15.19
C LYS A 483 6.60 -5.07 -15.54
N LYS A 484 5.60 -4.77 -14.72
CA LYS A 484 4.69 -3.64 -14.92
C LYS A 484 5.34 -2.29 -14.59
N ILE A 485 6.27 -2.28 -13.62
CA ILE A 485 6.90 -1.03 -13.14
C ILE A 485 8.34 -0.82 -13.63
N HIS A 486 9.05 -1.87 -14.04
CA HIS A 486 10.40 -1.78 -14.60
C HIS A 486 10.33 -1.81 -16.13
N LEU A 487 10.04 -0.66 -16.74
CA LEU A 487 9.87 -0.51 -18.17
C LEU A 487 11.13 0.04 -18.87
N ASP A 488 11.40 -0.45 -20.06
CA ASP A 488 12.37 0.09 -20.98
C ASP A 488 11.68 0.88 -22.12
N ARG A 489 12.47 1.69 -22.85
CA ARG A 489 11.97 2.47 -24.02
C ARG A 489 11.09 1.64 -24.98
N LYS A 490 11.48 0.41 -25.26
CA LYS A 490 10.75 -0.52 -26.16
C LYS A 490 9.36 -0.89 -25.65
N ASP A 491 9.12 -0.79 -24.33
CA ASP A 491 7.85 -1.18 -23.69
C ASP A 491 6.82 -0.04 -23.75
N PHE A 492 7.27 1.21 -23.77
CA PHE A 492 6.39 2.40 -23.75
C PHE A 492 6.52 3.33 -24.98
N VAL A 493 7.31 2.95 -25.98
CA VAL A 493 7.35 3.64 -27.27
C VAL A 493 6.85 2.70 -28.36
N LYS A 494 5.77 3.11 -29.02
CA LYS A 494 5.20 2.39 -30.16
C LYS A 494 5.48 3.11 -31.47
N THR A 495 5.69 2.34 -32.54
CA THR A 495 5.83 2.87 -33.89
C THR A 495 4.49 2.70 -34.60
N SER A 496 3.93 3.80 -35.12
CA SER A 496 2.75 3.73 -35.98
C SER A 496 3.14 3.01 -37.27
N GLU A 497 2.46 1.92 -37.62
CA GLU A 497 2.65 1.28 -38.93
C GLU A 497 2.43 2.34 -40.03
N PRO A 498 3.30 2.41 -41.05
CA PRO A 498 3.09 3.32 -42.16
C PRO A 498 1.76 2.96 -42.82
N ILE A 499 0.87 3.92 -42.96
CA ILE A 499 -0.40 3.76 -43.67
C ILE A 499 -0.06 3.28 -45.09
N LYS A 500 -0.33 2.01 -45.36
CA LYS A 500 -0.19 1.48 -46.75
C LYS A 500 -1.08 2.37 -47.63
N PRO A 501 -0.52 3.00 -48.69
CA PRO A 501 -1.36 3.76 -49.61
C PRO A 501 -2.40 2.80 -50.18
N THR A 502 -3.66 3.09 -49.96
CA THR A 502 -4.78 2.41 -50.62
C THR A 502 -4.59 2.61 -52.11
N SER A 503 -4.21 1.54 -52.82
CA SER A 503 -4.18 1.55 -54.28
C SER A 503 -5.61 1.75 -54.76
N ASN A 504 -5.93 2.95 -55.21
CA ASN A 504 -7.13 3.20 -55.98
C ASN A 504 -7.01 2.42 -57.34
N ASN A 505 -7.48 1.19 -57.34
CA ASN A 505 -7.85 0.52 -58.59
C ASN A 505 -9.20 1.09 -59.00
N ALA A 506 -9.19 2.11 -59.85
CA ALA A 506 -10.34 2.48 -60.65
C ALA A 506 -10.62 1.34 -61.69
N PRO A 507 -11.82 0.84 -61.80
CA PRO A 507 -12.18 -0.10 -62.86
C PRO A 507 -12.25 0.63 -64.19
N ARG A 508 -11.63 0.07 -65.19
CA ARG A 508 -11.85 0.43 -66.59
C ARG A 508 -13.16 -0.16 -67.09
#